data_ba61d7d3957daf909eb04bfbc16b5142
#
_entry.id   ba61d7d3957daf909eb04bfbc16b5142
#
_cell.length_a   1.000
_cell.length_b   1.000
_cell.length_c   1.000
_cell.angle_alpha   90.00
_cell.angle_beta   90.00
_cell.angle_gamma   90.00
#
_symmetry.space_group_name_H-M   'P 1'
#
loop_
_entity.id
_entity.type
_entity.pdbx_description
1 polymer ?
#
loop_
_entity_poly.entity_id
_entity_poly.type
_entity_poly.pdbx_seq_one_letter_code
_entity_poly.pdbx_strand_id
1 'polypeptide(L)'
;MLAHAFAGGWIELIVGPMFSGKSEELIRRVNRALIARQRVQVFKPAIDDRYVPEAVASHDGRSLKAVPVADVAAVRALLAIDTQVVAIDEGQFFDDSLVTLALELADADKRVIVAGLDLDFRGEPFGPMPALLAHAEVVDKLTAICSCGRAATRTQRLIAGQPAHYDDPIILVGAAERYEPRCREHHVVFRGERPVPLFDLAARVSG
;
A
#
# COMPACT_ATOMS: atom_id res chain seq x y z
N MET A 1 22.61 3.72 5.61
CA MET A 1 23.31 4.48 6.67
C MET A 1 22.39 4.83 7.86
N LEU A 2 21.11 4.39 7.90
CA LEU A 2 20.18 4.68 9.02
C LEU A 2 20.18 3.64 10.15
N ALA A 3 20.67 2.41 9.90
CA ALA A 3 20.61 1.30 10.87
C ALA A 3 21.36 1.50 12.21
N HIS A 4 22.06 2.61 12.39
CA HIS A 4 22.74 2.99 13.64
C HIS A 4 22.25 4.33 14.21
N ALA A 5 21.19 4.91 13.65
CA ALA A 5 20.67 6.20 14.07
C ALA A 5 19.74 6.11 15.29
N PHE A 6 19.14 4.93 15.51
CA PHE A 6 18.16 4.73 16.58
C PHE A 6 18.67 3.66 17.55
N ALA A 7 18.56 3.95 18.84
CA ALA A 7 18.76 2.98 19.92
C ALA A 7 17.40 2.28 20.16
N GLY A 8 17.38 0.95 20.10
CA GLY A 8 16.15 0.19 20.23
C GLY A 8 15.47 -0.10 18.89
N GLY A 9 14.17 -0.40 18.92
CA GLY A 9 13.36 -0.59 17.73
C GLY A 9 12.86 0.74 17.16
N TRP A 10 12.39 0.71 15.92
CA TRP A 10 11.84 1.89 15.23
C TRP A 10 10.90 1.48 14.09
N ILE A 11 10.09 2.43 13.65
CA ILE A 11 9.14 2.26 12.54
C ILE A 11 9.64 3.06 11.33
N GLU A 12 9.69 2.39 10.17
CA GLU A 12 9.97 2.99 8.86
C GLU A 12 8.76 2.87 7.96
N LEU A 13 8.35 3.95 7.34
CA LEU A 13 7.29 3.93 6.33
C LEU A 13 7.84 4.22 4.94
N ILE A 14 7.32 3.49 3.97
CA ILE A 14 7.51 3.68 2.55
C ILE A 14 6.14 3.93 1.94
N VAL A 15 5.80 5.18 1.67
CA VAL A 15 4.48 5.57 1.18
C VAL A 15 4.54 6.26 -0.17
N GLY A 16 3.40 6.37 -0.84
CA GLY A 16 3.28 7.03 -2.14
C GLY A 16 2.24 6.35 -3.03
N PRO A 17 1.95 6.90 -4.22
CA PRO A 17 0.93 6.37 -5.13
C PRO A 17 1.35 5.01 -5.72
N MET A 18 0.44 4.35 -6.43
CA MET A 18 0.82 3.20 -7.26
C MET A 18 1.91 3.61 -8.26
N PHE A 19 2.77 2.65 -8.62
CA PHE A 19 3.90 2.83 -9.55
C PHE A 19 5.02 3.76 -9.04
N SER A 20 5.10 4.05 -7.74
CA SER A 20 6.16 4.88 -7.15
C SER A 20 7.40 4.12 -6.68
N GLY A 21 7.44 2.78 -6.82
CA GLY A 21 8.59 1.98 -6.42
C GLY A 21 8.60 1.55 -4.95
N LYS A 22 7.44 1.58 -4.26
CA LYS A 22 7.35 1.17 -2.83
C LYS A 22 7.85 -0.25 -2.59
N SER A 23 7.37 -1.20 -3.40
CA SER A 23 7.76 -2.62 -3.25
C SER A 23 9.25 -2.83 -3.58
N GLU A 24 9.82 -2.12 -4.56
CA GLU A 24 11.26 -2.14 -4.83
C GLU A 24 12.07 -1.66 -3.62
N GLU A 25 11.63 -0.56 -3.01
CA GLU A 25 12.31 0.00 -1.83
C GLU A 25 12.18 -0.91 -0.61
N LEU A 26 10.99 -1.52 -0.40
CA LEU A 26 10.78 -2.53 0.64
C LEU A 26 11.73 -3.71 0.44
N ILE A 27 11.77 -4.30 -0.76
CA ILE A 27 12.67 -5.40 -1.13
C ILE A 27 14.14 -4.99 -0.88
N ARG A 28 14.53 -3.78 -1.27
CA ARG A 28 15.87 -3.26 -1.05
C ARG A 28 16.24 -3.22 0.43
N ARG A 29 15.35 -2.72 1.31
CA ARG A 29 15.57 -2.66 2.76
C ARG A 29 15.65 -4.04 3.38
N VAL A 30 14.74 -4.93 3.02
CA VAL A 30 14.72 -6.31 3.50
C VAL A 30 16.00 -7.05 3.08
N ASN A 31 16.42 -6.94 1.83
CA ASN A 31 17.67 -7.57 1.36
C ASN A 31 18.89 -7.07 2.12
N ARG A 32 18.95 -5.78 2.47
CA ARG A 32 20.03 -5.24 3.31
C ARG A 32 20.04 -5.84 4.71
N ALA A 33 18.86 -6.05 5.31
CA ALA A 33 18.74 -6.72 6.61
C ALA A 33 19.20 -8.19 6.53
N LEU A 34 18.80 -8.91 5.48
CA LEU A 34 19.25 -10.29 5.24
C LEU A 34 20.78 -10.39 5.03
N ILE A 35 21.38 -9.46 4.26
CA ILE A 35 22.84 -9.38 4.09
C ILE A 35 23.54 -9.14 5.44
N ALA A 36 22.91 -8.33 6.31
CA ALA A 36 23.38 -8.10 7.69
C ALA A 36 23.09 -9.28 8.63
N ARG A 37 22.60 -10.43 8.11
CA ARG A 37 22.27 -11.64 8.85
C ARG A 37 21.19 -11.44 9.93
N GLN A 38 20.33 -10.45 9.75
CA GLN A 38 19.18 -10.24 10.60
C GLN A 38 18.07 -11.25 10.24
N ARG A 39 17.30 -11.68 11.25
CA ARG A 39 16.11 -12.51 11.04
C ARG A 39 14.95 -11.64 10.61
N VAL A 40 14.45 -11.86 9.40
CA VAL A 40 13.42 -11.05 8.77
C VAL A 40 12.19 -11.89 8.51
N GLN A 41 11.02 -11.37 8.84
CA GLN A 41 9.74 -11.87 8.35
C GLN A 41 9.03 -10.79 7.56
N VAL A 42 8.39 -11.19 6.45
CA VAL A 42 7.66 -10.30 5.55
C VAL A 42 6.23 -10.79 5.46
N PHE A 43 5.29 -9.89 5.65
CA PHE A 43 3.85 -10.16 5.60
C PHE A 43 3.16 -9.29 4.56
N LYS A 44 2.06 -9.78 4.02
CA LYS A 44 1.17 -9.02 3.13
C LYS A 44 -0.29 -9.45 3.36
N PRO A 45 -1.28 -8.59 3.06
CA PRO A 45 -2.69 -8.98 3.18
C PRO A 45 -3.05 -10.06 2.13
N ALA A 46 -3.87 -11.03 2.53
CA ALA A 46 -4.32 -12.12 1.66
C ALA A 46 -5.28 -11.67 0.55
N ILE A 47 -5.76 -10.41 0.59
CA ILE A 47 -6.72 -9.85 -0.39
C ILE A 47 -6.07 -9.62 -1.77
N ASP A 48 -4.75 -9.55 -1.85
CA ASP A 48 -4.05 -9.22 -3.10
C ASP A 48 -3.70 -10.48 -3.91
N ASP A 49 -4.74 -11.11 -4.49
CA ASP A 49 -4.59 -12.28 -5.38
C ASP A 49 -3.95 -11.95 -6.75
N ARG A 50 -3.64 -10.67 -7.03
CA ARG A 50 -3.13 -10.21 -8.33
C ARG A 50 -1.67 -10.57 -8.61
N TYR A 51 -0.94 -11.02 -7.58
CA TYR A 51 0.46 -11.44 -7.68
C TYR A 51 0.67 -12.77 -6.95
N VAL A 52 1.74 -13.50 -7.30
CA VAL A 52 2.10 -14.79 -6.72
C VAL A 52 1.79 -14.81 -5.21
N PRO A 53 0.96 -15.75 -4.72
CA PRO A 53 0.39 -15.72 -3.36
C PRO A 53 1.41 -15.59 -2.22
N GLU A 54 2.65 -15.99 -2.45
CA GLU A 54 3.72 -16.05 -1.45
C GLU A 54 4.88 -15.07 -1.70
N ALA A 55 4.69 -14.02 -2.49
CA ALA A 55 5.77 -13.09 -2.78
C ALA A 55 5.33 -11.63 -2.79
N VAL A 56 6.18 -10.72 -2.29
CA VAL A 56 6.20 -9.32 -2.68
C VAL A 56 6.93 -9.25 -4.01
N ALA A 57 6.27 -8.82 -5.06
CA ALA A 57 6.88 -8.68 -6.38
C ALA A 57 6.98 -7.21 -6.77
N SER A 58 8.13 -6.81 -7.29
CA SER A 58 8.29 -5.51 -7.93
C SER A 58 7.95 -5.60 -9.42
N HIS A 59 7.66 -4.44 -10.06
CA HIS A 59 7.42 -4.34 -11.49
C HIS A 59 8.63 -4.84 -12.33
N ASP A 60 9.84 -4.80 -11.80
CA ASP A 60 11.08 -5.28 -12.46
C ASP A 60 11.29 -6.79 -12.32
N GLY A 61 10.33 -7.55 -11.75
CA GLY A 61 10.41 -8.99 -11.59
C GLY A 61 11.25 -9.47 -10.39
N ARG A 62 11.70 -8.58 -9.50
CA ARG A 62 12.30 -8.98 -8.22
C ARG A 62 11.19 -9.44 -7.29
N SER A 63 11.41 -10.56 -6.61
CA SER A 63 10.44 -11.09 -5.66
C SER A 63 11.09 -11.38 -4.32
N LEU A 64 10.31 -11.20 -3.26
CA LEU A 64 10.68 -11.52 -1.89
C LEU A 64 9.58 -12.41 -1.31
N LYS A 65 9.98 -13.52 -0.69
CA LYS A 65 9.00 -14.40 -0.03
C LYS A 65 8.28 -13.62 1.07
N ALA A 66 6.95 -13.58 0.99
CA ALA A 66 6.09 -12.93 1.98
C ALA A 66 5.00 -13.92 2.42
N VAL A 67 4.61 -13.82 3.66
CA VAL A 67 3.53 -14.63 4.24
C VAL A 67 2.21 -13.89 4.04
N PRO A 68 1.27 -14.44 3.25
CA PRO A 68 -0.06 -13.85 3.16
C PRO A 68 -0.82 -14.07 4.46
N VAL A 69 -1.48 -13.04 4.96
CA VAL A 69 -2.22 -13.06 6.24
C VAL A 69 -3.58 -12.40 6.08
N ALA A 70 -4.58 -12.91 6.80
CA ALA A 70 -5.92 -12.37 6.75
C ALA A 70 -6.03 -11.03 7.50
N ASP A 71 -5.30 -10.89 8.60
CA ASP A 71 -5.39 -9.76 9.53
C ASP A 71 -4.12 -9.63 10.39
N VAL A 72 -4.10 -8.64 11.27
CA VAL A 72 -3.01 -8.38 12.22
C VAL A 72 -2.88 -9.49 13.27
N ALA A 73 -3.97 -10.15 13.65
CA ALA A 73 -3.92 -11.27 14.61
C ALA A 73 -3.13 -12.45 14.02
N ALA A 74 -3.30 -12.72 12.72
CA ALA A 74 -2.51 -13.71 12.01
C ALA A 74 -1.02 -13.33 11.93
N VAL A 75 -0.69 -12.03 11.74
CA VAL A 75 0.71 -11.58 11.84
C VAL A 75 1.30 -11.93 13.20
N ARG A 76 0.59 -11.60 14.31
CA ARG A 76 1.03 -11.89 15.66
C ARG A 76 1.26 -13.38 15.90
N ALA A 77 0.34 -14.22 15.42
CA ALA A 77 0.40 -15.67 15.61
C ALA A 77 1.57 -16.35 14.87
N LEU A 78 1.97 -15.77 13.72
CA LEU A 78 3.03 -16.30 12.86
C LEU A 78 4.39 -15.67 13.13
N LEU A 79 4.45 -14.62 13.95
CA LEU A 79 5.69 -13.91 14.23
C LEU A 79 6.58 -14.77 15.14
N ALA A 80 7.78 -15.13 14.65
CA ALA A 80 8.77 -15.83 15.42
C ALA A 80 9.39 -14.90 16.48
N ILE A 81 9.63 -15.43 17.67
CA ILE A 81 10.13 -14.67 18.83
C ILE A 81 11.48 -14.00 18.54
N ASP A 82 12.29 -14.65 17.73
CA ASP A 82 13.65 -14.22 17.38
C ASP A 82 13.72 -13.32 16.14
N THR A 83 12.57 -12.94 15.55
CA THR A 83 12.49 -11.98 14.44
C THR A 83 12.99 -10.61 14.87
N GLN A 84 13.92 -10.04 14.12
CA GLN A 84 14.53 -8.74 14.36
C GLN A 84 13.96 -7.64 13.46
N VAL A 85 13.56 -8.01 12.25
CA VAL A 85 12.97 -7.10 11.28
C VAL A 85 11.62 -7.64 10.82
N VAL A 86 10.58 -6.85 10.96
CA VAL A 86 9.24 -7.15 10.48
C VAL A 86 8.90 -6.21 9.35
N ALA A 87 8.65 -6.75 8.16
CA ALA A 87 8.27 -5.98 6.99
C ALA A 87 6.82 -6.30 6.59
N ILE A 88 6.03 -5.27 6.28
CA ILE A 88 4.63 -5.40 5.91
C ILE A 88 4.43 -4.63 4.59
N ASP A 89 3.98 -5.33 3.55
CA ASP A 89 3.58 -4.70 2.30
C ASP A 89 2.07 -4.47 2.27
N GLU A 90 1.64 -3.49 1.46
CA GLU A 90 0.23 -3.11 1.28
C GLU A 90 -0.50 -2.82 2.61
N GLY A 91 0.20 -2.11 3.51
CA GLY A 91 -0.27 -1.81 4.87
C GLY A 91 -1.64 -1.14 4.96
N GLN A 92 -2.07 -0.41 3.91
CA GLN A 92 -3.38 0.25 3.85
C GLN A 92 -4.57 -0.70 3.88
N PHE A 93 -4.38 -1.99 3.62
CA PHE A 93 -5.45 -2.98 3.64
C PHE A 93 -5.68 -3.63 5.01
N PHE A 94 -4.84 -3.33 5.98
CA PHE A 94 -5.08 -3.71 7.37
C PHE A 94 -5.94 -2.67 8.08
N ASP A 95 -6.49 -3.05 9.23
CA ASP A 95 -7.19 -2.14 10.12
C ASP A 95 -6.24 -1.38 11.06
N ASP A 96 -6.79 -0.54 11.93
CA ASP A 96 -6.02 0.30 12.86
C ASP A 96 -5.21 -0.51 13.88
N SER A 97 -5.48 -1.81 14.07
CA SER A 97 -4.67 -2.67 14.92
C SER A 97 -3.23 -2.84 14.42
N LEU A 98 -2.97 -2.53 13.12
CA LEU A 98 -1.62 -2.48 12.57
C LEU A 98 -0.75 -1.39 13.24
N VAL A 99 -1.35 -0.26 13.60
CA VAL A 99 -0.65 0.81 14.33
C VAL A 99 -0.17 0.29 15.69
N THR A 100 -1.09 -0.34 16.43
CA THR A 100 -0.78 -0.94 17.74
C THR A 100 0.31 -2.00 17.61
N LEU A 101 0.21 -2.89 16.62
CA LEU A 101 1.24 -3.90 16.38
C LEU A 101 2.61 -3.26 16.09
N ALA A 102 2.66 -2.24 15.23
CA ALA A 102 3.91 -1.59 14.87
C ALA A 102 4.59 -0.94 16.08
N LEU A 103 3.82 -0.27 16.94
CA LEU A 103 4.32 0.33 18.19
C LEU A 103 4.86 -0.74 19.16
N GLU A 104 4.09 -1.80 19.43
CA GLU A 104 4.51 -2.88 20.30
C GLU A 104 5.79 -3.58 19.81
N LEU A 105 5.92 -3.76 18.50
CA LEU A 105 7.12 -4.36 17.90
C LEU A 105 8.34 -3.43 18.02
N ALA A 106 8.16 -2.14 17.82
CA ALA A 106 9.21 -1.15 18.00
C ALA A 106 9.63 -1.06 19.48
N ASP A 107 8.67 -1.05 20.41
CA ASP A 107 8.93 -1.09 21.86
C ASP A 107 9.65 -2.38 22.29
N ALA A 108 9.50 -3.46 21.52
CA ALA A 108 10.20 -4.74 21.71
C ALA A 108 11.52 -4.83 20.91
N ASP A 109 12.17 -3.70 20.66
CA ASP A 109 13.46 -3.58 19.97
C ASP A 109 13.49 -4.15 18.54
N LYS A 110 12.34 -4.24 17.86
CA LYS A 110 12.28 -4.70 16.48
C LYS A 110 12.26 -3.52 15.49
N ARG A 111 12.90 -3.72 14.35
CA ARG A 111 12.78 -2.83 13.22
C ARG A 111 11.50 -3.16 12.45
N VAL A 112 10.57 -2.22 12.33
CA VAL A 112 9.32 -2.38 11.61
C VAL A 112 9.37 -1.57 10.32
N ILE A 113 9.07 -2.19 9.18
CA ILE A 113 9.04 -1.52 7.88
C ILE A 113 7.66 -1.74 7.28
N VAL A 114 6.89 -0.68 7.08
CA VAL A 114 5.57 -0.76 6.44
C VAL A 114 5.59 -0.03 5.12
N ALA A 115 5.20 -0.71 4.05
CA ALA A 115 4.99 -0.11 2.73
C ALA A 115 3.49 -0.07 2.41
N GLY A 116 3.01 1.01 1.79
CA GLY A 116 1.60 1.12 1.41
C GLY A 116 1.21 2.44 0.75
N LEU A 117 -0.03 2.50 0.29
CA LEU A 117 -0.64 3.71 -0.24
C LEU A 117 -1.03 4.63 0.93
N ASP A 118 -0.53 5.85 0.94
CA ASP A 118 -0.91 6.87 1.93
C ASP A 118 -2.28 7.49 1.63
N LEU A 119 -2.71 7.44 0.38
CA LEU A 119 -3.98 7.95 -0.11
C LEU A 119 -4.70 6.90 -0.97
N ASP A 120 -6.01 6.84 -0.85
CA ASP A 120 -6.88 6.07 -1.74
C ASP A 120 -7.03 6.75 -3.12
N PHE A 121 -7.83 6.15 -4.01
CA PHE A 121 -8.08 6.70 -5.36
C PHE A 121 -8.81 8.05 -5.34
N ARG A 122 -9.49 8.40 -4.23
CA ARG A 122 -10.17 9.68 -4.02
C ARG A 122 -9.18 10.79 -3.64
N GLY A 123 -7.95 10.43 -3.27
CA GLY A 123 -6.95 11.29 -2.69
C GLY A 123 -7.16 11.56 -1.21
N GLU A 124 -7.91 10.69 -0.53
CA GLU A 124 -8.17 10.72 0.90
C GLU A 124 -7.23 9.78 1.66
N PRO A 125 -6.97 10.02 2.96
CA PRO A 125 -6.13 9.16 3.79
C PRO A 125 -6.61 7.71 3.78
N PHE A 126 -5.70 6.74 3.64
CA PHE A 126 -6.06 5.35 3.44
C PHE A 126 -5.70 4.48 4.64
N GLY A 127 -6.73 3.84 5.22
CA GLY A 127 -6.58 2.87 6.31
C GLY A 127 -5.73 3.38 7.48
N PRO A 128 -4.87 2.54 8.08
CA PRO A 128 -4.03 2.90 9.21
C PRO A 128 -2.82 3.78 8.85
N MET A 129 -2.59 4.03 7.54
CA MET A 129 -1.37 4.70 7.08
C MET A 129 -1.18 6.10 7.66
N PRO A 130 -2.23 6.95 7.84
CA PRO A 130 -2.05 8.28 8.44
C PRO A 130 -1.56 8.23 9.89
N ALA A 131 -2.08 7.29 10.68
CA ALA A 131 -1.63 7.11 12.05
C ALA A 131 -0.19 6.58 12.10
N LEU A 132 0.15 5.61 11.25
CA LEU A 132 1.52 5.12 11.12
C LEU A 132 2.48 6.23 10.71
N LEU A 133 2.09 7.13 9.78
CA LEU A 133 2.89 8.29 9.38
C LEU A 133 3.22 9.22 10.56
N ALA A 134 2.30 9.34 11.53
CA ALA A 134 2.51 10.17 12.71
C ALA A 134 3.49 9.53 13.74
N HIS A 135 3.57 8.19 13.77
CA HIS A 135 4.39 7.45 14.74
C HIS A 135 5.78 7.05 14.21
N ALA A 136 5.96 7.03 12.89
CA ALA A 136 7.19 6.55 12.28
C ALA A 136 8.37 7.48 12.50
N GLU A 137 9.54 6.94 12.88
CA GLU A 137 10.81 7.66 12.96
C GLU A 137 11.38 7.98 11.59
N VAL A 138 11.05 7.15 10.57
CA VAL A 138 11.54 7.34 9.19
C VAL A 138 10.38 7.25 8.21
N VAL A 139 10.21 8.26 7.40
CA VAL A 139 9.18 8.29 6.34
C VAL A 139 9.81 8.63 5.00
N ASP A 140 9.70 7.70 4.04
CA ASP A 140 10.01 7.96 2.64
C ASP A 140 8.70 8.05 1.85
N LYS A 141 8.37 9.28 1.46
CA LYS A 141 7.22 9.55 0.59
C LYS A 141 7.66 9.60 -0.86
N LEU A 142 7.47 8.49 -1.55
CA LEU A 142 7.87 8.30 -2.94
C LEU A 142 6.87 8.96 -3.90
N THR A 143 7.35 9.28 -5.09
CA THR A 143 6.52 9.81 -6.17
C THR A 143 6.68 8.95 -7.43
N ALA A 144 5.62 8.85 -8.23
CA ALA A 144 5.68 8.33 -9.59
C ALA A 144 5.76 9.49 -10.60
N ILE A 145 5.65 9.17 -11.87
CA ILE A 145 5.63 10.18 -12.94
C ILE A 145 4.23 10.28 -13.54
N CYS A 146 3.66 11.47 -13.51
CA CYS A 146 2.40 11.78 -14.17
C CYS A 146 2.60 11.82 -15.69
N SER A 147 1.53 11.58 -16.47
CA SER A 147 1.55 11.68 -17.93
C SER A 147 2.02 13.06 -18.45
N CYS A 148 1.96 14.11 -17.63
CA CYS A 148 2.50 15.44 -17.96
C CYS A 148 4.00 15.62 -17.61
N GLY A 149 4.69 14.55 -17.18
CA GLY A 149 6.11 14.57 -16.80
C GLY A 149 6.40 15.07 -15.38
N ARG A 150 5.41 15.58 -14.63
CA ARG A 150 5.58 16.07 -13.26
C ARG A 150 5.47 14.93 -12.24
N ALA A 151 5.98 15.15 -11.03
CA ALA A 151 5.86 14.22 -9.93
C ALA A 151 4.38 13.90 -9.63
N ALA A 152 4.04 12.61 -9.60
CA ALA A 152 2.73 12.10 -9.28
C ALA A 152 2.68 11.68 -7.81
N THR A 153 1.70 12.21 -7.08
CA THR A 153 1.45 11.92 -5.67
C THR A 153 0.05 11.34 -5.43
N ARG A 154 -0.68 11.04 -6.50
CA ARG A 154 -2.05 10.50 -6.47
C ARG A 154 -2.13 9.24 -7.32
N THR A 155 -2.99 8.33 -6.90
CA THR A 155 -3.40 7.17 -7.69
C THR A 155 -4.73 7.47 -8.35
N GLN A 156 -4.74 7.61 -9.67
CA GLN A 156 -5.95 7.73 -10.47
C GLN A 156 -6.51 6.34 -10.74
N ARG A 157 -7.76 6.10 -10.37
CA ARG A 157 -8.50 4.89 -10.76
C ARG A 157 -9.38 5.19 -11.96
N LEU A 158 -9.31 4.32 -12.95
CA LEU A 158 -10.13 4.35 -14.16
C LEU A 158 -11.00 3.09 -14.22
N ILE A 159 -12.28 3.27 -14.53
CA ILE A 159 -13.23 2.20 -14.83
C ILE A 159 -13.69 2.39 -16.28
N ALA A 160 -13.48 1.41 -17.13
CA ALA A 160 -13.73 1.51 -18.56
C ALA A 160 -13.12 2.78 -19.21
N GLY A 161 -11.92 3.19 -18.74
CA GLY A 161 -11.19 4.35 -19.25
C GLY A 161 -11.66 5.71 -18.73
N GLN A 162 -12.68 5.76 -17.86
CA GLN A 162 -13.18 6.98 -17.22
C GLN A 162 -12.74 7.08 -15.77
N PRO A 163 -12.53 8.29 -15.21
CA PRO A 163 -12.27 8.46 -13.79
C PRO A 163 -13.35 7.79 -12.94
N ALA A 164 -12.93 7.06 -11.91
CA ALA A 164 -13.83 6.42 -10.96
C ALA A 164 -14.71 7.45 -10.24
N HIS A 165 -15.92 7.04 -9.89
CA HIS A 165 -16.84 7.85 -9.10
C HIS A 165 -16.41 7.85 -7.64
N TYR A 166 -16.63 8.96 -6.94
CA TYR A 166 -16.28 9.11 -5.52
C TYR A 166 -16.91 8.01 -4.64
N ASP A 167 -18.16 7.63 -4.94
CA ASP A 167 -18.89 6.61 -4.17
C ASP A 167 -18.58 5.17 -4.59
N ASP A 168 -17.65 4.97 -5.55
CA ASP A 168 -17.21 3.61 -5.88
C ASP A 168 -16.48 2.98 -4.69
N PRO A 169 -16.60 1.66 -4.47
CA PRO A 169 -15.90 0.98 -3.38
C PRO A 169 -14.40 1.26 -3.43
N ILE A 170 -13.77 1.48 -2.27
CA ILE A 170 -12.32 1.74 -2.19
C ILE A 170 -11.53 0.55 -2.73
N ILE A 171 -11.93 -0.66 -2.34
CA ILE A 171 -11.36 -1.91 -2.81
C ILE A 171 -12.33 -2.50 -3.84
N LEU A 172 -11.88 -2.67 -5.07
CA LEU A 172 -12.61 -3.36 -6.11
C LEU A 172 -11.72 -4.47 -6.67
N VAL A 173 -12.25 -5.67 -6.78
CA VAL A 173 -11.57 -6.81 -7.39
C VAL A 173 -12.23 -7.06 -8.74
N GLY A 174 -11.53 -6.78 -9.86
CA GLY A 174 -12.08 -7.01 -11.18
C GLY A 174 -11.19 -6.58 -12.35
N ALA A 175 -11.37 -7.22 -13.50
CA ALA A 175 -10.53 -7.07 -14.69
C ALA A 175 -10.71 -5.73 -15.47
N ALA A 176 -11.70 -4.93 -15.13
CA ALA A 176 -12.02 -3.68 -15.85
C ALA A 176 -11.35 -2.44 -15.28
N GLU A 177 -10.57 -2.59 -14.20
CA GLU A 177 -9.90 -1.49 -13.53
C GLU A 177 -8.50 -1.24 -14.07
N ARG A 178 -8.18 0.01 -14.17
CA ARG A 178 -6.83 0.49 -14.46
C ARG A 178 -6.45 1.57 -13.47
N TYR A 179 -5.22 1.54 -13.02
CA TYR A 179 -4.65 2.58 -12.16
C TYR A 179 -3.53 3.30 -12.89
N GLU A 180 -3.44 4.59 -12.65
CA GLU A 180 -2.41 5.44 -13.24
C GLU A 180 -1.90 6.46 -12.23
N PRO A 181 -0.58 6.79 -12.23
CA PRO A 181 -0.07 7.84 -11.36
C PRO A 181 -0.44 9.22 -11.91
N ARG A 182 -0.92 10.12 -11.07
CA ARG A 182 -1.27 11.49 -11.42
C ARG A 182 -0.70 12.52 -10.44
N CYS A 183 -0.31 13.67 -10.96
CA CYS A 183 -0.04 14.84 -10.13
C CYS A 183 -1.37 15.42 -9.61
N ARG A 184 -1.29 16.32 -8.62
CA ARG A 184 -2.48 16.93 -8.01
C ARG A 184 -3.40 17.60 -9.01
N GLU A 185 -2.87 18.22 -10.06
CA GLU A 185 -3.63 18.93 -11.08
C GLU A 185 -4.36 17.98 -12.04
N HIS A 186 -3.79 16.81 -12.34
CA HIS A 186 -4.35 15.85 -13.29
C HIS A 186 -5.08 14.68 -12.62
N HIS A 187 -5.22 14.71 -11.31
CA HIS A 187 -6.02 13.73 -10.58
C HIS A 187 -7.48 14.17 -10.56
N VAL A 188 -8.35 13.33 -11.08
CA VAL A 188 -9.78 13.59 -11.21
C VAL A 188 -10.59 12.52 -10.52
N VAL A 189 -11.51 12.92 -9.65
CA VAL A 189 -12.53 12.04 -9.03
C VAL A 189 -13.90 12.57 -9.43
N PHE A 190 -14.68 11.73 -10.07
CA PHE A 190 -16.01 12.13 -10.51
C PHE A 190 -16.98 12.16 -9.30
N ARG A 191 -17.74 13.25 -9.15
CA ARG A 191 -18.68 13.46 -8.04
C ARG A 191 -20.11 13.84 -8.51
N GLY A 192 -20.36 13.85 -9.82
CA GLY A 192 -21.68 14.16 -10.40
C GLY A 192 -22.61 12.94 -10.45
N GLU A 193 -23.82 13.13 -10.98
CA GLU A 193 -24.69 12.00 -11.28
C GLU A 193 -24.00 11.05 -12.26
N ARG A 194 -24.10 9.74 -11.98
CA ARG A 194 -23.56 8.74 -12.92
C ARG A 194 -24.29 8.88 -14.25
N PRO A 195 -23.58 9.00 -15.37
CA PRO A 195 -24.24 8.96 -16.66
C PRO A 195 -25.00 7.64 -16.77
N VAL A 196 -26.32 7.73 -16.92
CA VAL A 196 -27.16 6.56 -17.12
C VAL A 196 -26.76 5.96 -18.47
N PRO A 197 -26.38 4.68 -18.57
CA PRO A 197 -26.09 4.07 -19.85
C PRO A 197 -27.27 4.27 -20.79
N LEU A 198 -27.01 4.67 -22.04
CA LEU A 198 -28.05 4.93 -23.06
C LEU A 198 -29.05 3.78 -23.21
N PHE A 199 -28.65 2.55 -22.89
CA PHE A 199 -29.51 1.35 -22.91
C PHE A 199 -30.56 1.32 -21.79
N ASP A 200 -30.32 1.97 -20.62
CA ASP A 200 -31.31 2.06 -19.53
C ASP A 200 -32.35 3.16 -19.75
N LEU A 201 -32.06 4.13 -20.61
CA LEU A 201 -33.03 5.17 -21.01
C LEU A 201 -34.15 4.58 -21.88
N ALA A 202 -33.85 3.58 -22.69
CA ALA A 202 -34.85 2.91 -23.54
C ALA A 202 -35.89 2.11 -22.74
N ALA A 203 -35.52 1.60 -21.57
CA ALA A 203 -36.41 0.84 -20.70
C ALA A 203 -37.41 1.73 -19.88
N ARG A 204 -37.13 3.02 -19.74
CA ARG A 204 -37.98 3.97 -19.01
C ARG A 204 -39.01 4.71 -19.87
N VAL A 205 -38.92 4.58 -21.20
CA VAL A 205 -39.85 5.23 -22.16
C VAL A 205 -40.98 4.29 -22.58
N SER A 206 -40.95 3.01 -22.16
CA SER A 206 -41.92 1.98 -22.53
C SER A 206 -42.83 1.54 -21.37
N GLY A 207 -43.01 2.42 -20.35
CA GLY A 207 -43.91 2.20 -19.23
C GLY A 207 -44.97 3.26 -19.13
#